data_f73e4d440c2d221102dbe85f2ed84285
#
_entry.id   f73e4d440c2d221102dbe85f2ed84285
#
_cell.length_a   1.000
_cell.length_b   1.000
_cell.length_c   1.000
_cell.angle_alpha   90.00
_cell.angle_beta   90.00
_cell.angle_gamma   90.00
#
_symmetry.space_group_name_H-M   'P 1'
#
loop_
_entity.id
_entity.type
_entity.pdbx_description
1 polymer ?
#
loop_
_entity_poly.entity_id
_entity_poly.type
_entity_poly.pdbx_seq_one_letter_code
_entity_poly.pdbx_strand_id
1 'polypeptide(L)'
;MRVPSCVIWSVIRKGNAYLVKDKKTGIELTKDPLSVTNLHKASDCGLANPKSVSISLRTEPAKKTHNRVFDLKLRHNTHHSAKKTSGSLYSTQSIKREVNRMAKVIESMKGISDAKRKLLLERVYKLHSGNKLHQKKNVPAAIIPKAQRKNMES
;
A
#
# COMPACT_ATOMS: atom_id res chain seq x y z
N MET A 1 3.35 -21.78 -21.14
CA MET A 1 2.33 -22.21 -20.16
C MET A 1 2.29 -21.24 -18.98
N ARG A 2 1.10 -20.88 -18.49
CA ARG A 2 0.97 -20.13 -17.23
C ARG A 2 0.64 -21.09 -16.09
N VAL A 3 1.40 -21.05 -15.03
CA VAL A 3 1.10 -21.81 -13.83
C VAL A 3 -0.12 -21.18 -13.13
N PRO A 4 -1.14 -21.96 -12.74
CA PRO A 4 -2.29 -21.44 -12.00
C PRO A 4 -1.89 -20.82 -10.67
N SER A 5 -2.61 -19.76 -10.25
CA SER A 5 -2.32 -19.04 -8.99
C SER A 5 -2.40 -19.95 -7.76
N CYS A 6 -3.26 -20.95 -7.77
CA CYS A 6 -3.40 -21.93 -6.67
C CYS A 6 -2.14 -22.78 -6.49
N VAL A 7 -1.50 -23.18 -7.58
CA VAL A 7 -0.25 -23.94 -7.52
C VAL A 7 0.89 -23.09 -7.02
N ILE A 8 1.02 -21.85 -7.51
CA ILE A 8 2.01 -20.91 -7.01
C ILE A 8 1.80 -20.68 -5.50
N TRP A 9 0.56 -20.45 -5.08
CA TRP A 9 0.22 -20.26 -3.68
C TRP A 9 0.58 -21.46 -2.81
N SER A 10 0.29 -22.69 -3.25
CA SER A 10 0.63 -23.90 -2.49
C SER A 10 2.12 -24.02 -2.19
N VAL A 11 2.97 -23.56 -3.10
CA VAL A 11 4.43 -23.56 -2.93
C VAL A 11 4.88 -22.46 -1.96
N ILE A 12 4.39 -21.22 -2.15
CA ILE A 12 4.91 -20.05 -1.41
C ILE A 12 4.25 -19.84 -0.05
N ARG A 13 3.11 -20.48 0.24
CA ARG A 13 2.34 -20.23 1.48
C ARG A 13 3.11 -20.56 2.76
N LYS A 14 3.94 -21.59 2.75
CA LYS A 14 4.69 -22.04 3.93
C LYS A 14 5.96 -21.25 4.19
N GLY A 15 6.55 -20.67 3.15
CA GLY A 15 7.79 -19.92 3.26
C GLY A 15 8.01 -19.02 2.05
N ASN A 16 8.13 -17.72 2.27
CA ASN A 16 8.59 -16.73 1.30
C ASN A 16 9.27 -15.57 2.03
N ALA A 17 10.05 -14.77 1.31
CA ALA A 17 10.82 -13.66 1.88
C ALA A 17 9.95 -12.56 2.51
N TYR A 18 8.67 -12.48 2.16
CA TYR A 18 7.75 -11.47 2.68
C TYR A 18 6.93 -11.94 3.89
N LEU A 19 7.00 -13.22 4.24
CA LEU A 19 6.22 -13.78 5.34
C LEU A 19 6.77 -13.31 6.69
N VAL A 20 5.88 -12.77 7.51
CA VAL A 20 6.16 -12.36 8.89
C VAL A 20 5.19 -13.09 9.81
N LYS A 21 5.73 -13.94 10.69
CA LYS A 21 4.93 -14.64 11.70
C LYS A 21 5.05 -13.94 13.04
N ASP A 22 3.94 -13.53 13.57
CA ASP A 22 3.89 -13.03 14.95
C ASP A 22 3.75 -14.21 15.91
N LYS A 23 4.79 -14.44 16.70
CA LYS A 23 4.83 -15.56 17.68
C LYS A 23 3.81 -15.44 18.79
N LYS A 24 3.38 -14.21 19.13
CA LYS A 24 2.46 -13.96 20.25
C LYS A 24 0.99 -14.19 19.85
N THR A 25 0.60 -13.69 18.69
CA THR A 25 -0.80 -13.74 18.25
C THR A 25 -1.08 -14.90 17.28
N GLY A 26 -0.03 -15.57 16.75
CA GLY A 26 -0.17 -16.60 15.74
C GLY A 26 -0.62 -16.08 14.36
N ILE A 27 -0.74 -14.75 14.18
CA ILE A 27 -1.19 -14.14 12.94
C ILE A 27 -0.02 -14.14 11.93
N GLU A 28 -0.32 -14.59 10.72
CA GLU A 28 0.61 -14.51 9.60
C GLU A 28 0.38 -13.24 8.79
N LEU A 29 1.38 -12.35 8.78
CA LEU A 29 1.40 -11.09 8.05
C LEU A 29 2.33 -11.19 6.85
N THR A 30 2.19 -10.28 5.89
CA THR A 30 3.07 -10.19 4.74
C THR A 30 3.59 -8.76 4.52
N LYS A 31 4.87 -8.66 4.14
CA LYS A 31 5.51 -7.42 3.67
C LYS A 31 5.45 -7.28 2.14
N ASP A 32 4.66 -8.11 1.46
CA ASP A 32 4.51 -8.05 0.00
C ASP A 32 4.07 -6.65 -0.44
N PRO A 33 4.85 -5.96 -1.30
CA PRO A 33 4.52 -4.61 -1.77
C PRO A 33 3.23 -4.54 -2.59
N LEU A 34 2.69 -5.67 -3.05
CA LEU A 34 1.45 -5.79 -3.80
C LEU A 34 0.25 -6.27 -2.95
N SER A 35 0.44 -6.46 -1.65
CA SER A 35 -0.65 -6.79 -0.72
C SER A 35 -1.43 -5.54 -0.33
N VAL A 36 -2.76 -5.65 -0.27
CA VAL A 36 -3.66 -4.57 0.17
C VAL A 36 -3.86 -4.61 1.68
N THR A 37 -4.08 -5.79 2.24
CA THR A 37 -4.44 -5.98 3.66
C THR A 37 -3.23 -6.25 4.56
N ASN A 38 -2.07 -6.56 3.98
CA ASN A 38 -0.87 -7.06 4.64
C ASN A 38 -1.08 -8.40 5.37
N LEU A 39 -2.18 -9.10 5.12
CA LEU A 39 -2.44 -10.44 5.63
C LEU A 39 -1.90 -11.48 4.65
N HIS A 40 -1.35 -12.56 5.20
CA HIS A 40 -0.83 -13.67 4.38
C HIS A 40 -1.98 -14.57 3.90
N LYS A 41 -2.64 -14.14 2.80
CA LYS A 41 -3.78 -14.85 2.18
C LYS A 41 -3.57 -15.03 0.68
N ALA A 42 -4.09 -16.12 0.12
CA ALA A 42 -4.01 -16.42 -1.31
C ALA A 42 -4.55 -15.29 -2.19
N SER A 43 -5.70 -14.71 -1.82
CA SER A 43 -6.37 -13.64 -2.57
C SER A 43 -5.58 -12.33 -2.61
N ASP A 44 -4.75 -12.07 -1.59
CA ASP A 44 -4.01 -10.81 -1.45
C ASP A 44 -2.51 -10.94 -1.78
N CYS A 45 -2.05 -12.15 -2.08
CA CYS A 45 -0.66 -12.38 -2.42
C CYS A 45 -0.31 -11.87 -3.82
N GLY A 46 0.59 -10.89 -3.89
CA GLY A 46 1.05 -10.31 -5.15
C GLY A 46 1.90 -11.26 -5.99
N LEU A 47 2.59 -12.22 -5.35
CA LEU A 47 3.39 -13.21 -6.06
C LEU A 47 2.53 -14.26 -6.77
N ALA A 48 1.39 -14.65 -6.18
CA ALA A 48 0.51 -15.65 -6.76
C ALA A 48 -0.45 -15.06 -7.81
N ASN A 49 -0.96 -13.86 -7.56
CA ASN A 49 -2.00 -13.27 -8.39
C ASN A 49 -1.44 -12.39 -9.51
N PRO A 50 -1.76 -12.65 -10.79
CA PRO A 50 -1.24 -11.89 -11.93
C PRO A 50 -1.77 -10.45 -11.97
N LYS A 51 -2.98 -10.21 -11.45
CA LYS A 51 -3.60 -8.89 -11.38
C LYS A 51 -3.58 -8.36 -9.94
N SER A 52 -2.40 -8.05 -9.43
CA SER A 52 -2.23 -7.50 -8.09
C SER A 52 -2.01 -6.00 -8.13
N VAL A 53 -2.67 -5.32 -7.20
CA VAL A 53 -2.61 -3.86 -7.03
C VAL A 53 -2.50 -3.57 -5.55
N SER A 54 -1.68 -2.62 -5.17
CA SER A 54 -1.58 -2.13 -3.79
C SER A 54 -1.32 -0.64 -3.75
N ILE A 55 -1.51 -0.05 -2.57
CA ILE A 55 -1.28 1.36 -2.32
C ILE A 55 -0.38 1.50 -1.10
N SER A 56 0.64 2.33 -1.24
CA SER A 56 1.54 2.70 -0.15
C SER A 56 1.68 4.21 -0.06
N LEU A 57 2.13 4.70 1.08
CA LEU A 57 2.53 6.09 1.26
C LEU A 57 4.05 6.17 1.15
N ARG A 58 4.53 7.14 0.38
CA ARG A 58 5.93 7.53 0.34
C ARG A 58 6.07 8.94 0.89
N THR A 59 7.08 9.17 1.72
CA THR A 59 7.45 10.50 2.17
C THR A 59 8.47 11.06 1.19
N GLU A 60 8.12 12.15 0.50
CA GLU A 60 9.09 12.86 -0.31
C GLU A 60 9.85 13.85 0.57
N PRO A 61 11.19 13.88 0.52
CA PRO A 61 11.99 14.90 1.18
C PRO A 61 11.77 16.24 0.46
N ALA A 62 10.83 17.02 0.93
CA ALA A 62 10.63 18.38 0.44
C ALA A 62 11.36 19.36 1.34
N LYS A 63 12.00 20.38 0.76
CA LYS A 63 12.84 21.37 1.45
C LYS A 63 12.16 22.14 2.59
N LYS A 64 10.82 22.16 2.70
CA LYS A 64 10.05 22.86 3.74
C LYS A 64 8.84 22.11 4.31
N THR A 65 8.35 21.05 3.67
CA THR A 65 7.20 20.28 4.15
C THR A 65 7.35 18.83 3.74
N HIS A 66 7.21 17.90 4.70
CA HIS A 66 7.18 16.47 4.41
C HIS A 66 5.87 16.12 3.69
N ASN A 67 5.88 16.22 2.37
CA ASN A 67 4.74 15.81 1.56
C ASN A 67 4.74 14.30 1.40
N ARG A 68 3.68 13.67 1.86
CA ARG A 68 3.43 12.26 1.59
C ARG A 68 2.66 12.11 0.30
N VAL A 69 3.11 11.18 -0.53
CA VAL A 69 2.54 10.89 -1.85
C VAL A 69 2.00 9.46 -1.81
N PHE A 70 0.84 9.27 -2.41
CA PHE A 70 0.30 7.93 -2.62
C PHE A 70 1.01 7.27 -3.80
N ASP A 71 1.59 6.12 -3.56
CA ASP A 71 2.18 5.27 -4.59
C ASP A 71 1.24 4.10 -4.89
N LEU A 72 0.65 4.11 -6.07
CA LEU A 72 -0.11 3.00 -6.62
C LEU A 72 0.85 2.01 -7.27
N LYS A 73 0.88 0.79 -6.77
CA LYS A 73 1.71 -0.29 -7.28
C LYS A 73 0.87 -1.28 -8.07
N LEU A 74 1.23 -1.49 -9.32
CA LEU A 74 0.56 -2.38 -10.26
C LEU A 74 1.52 -3.48 -10.67
N ARG A 75 1.10 -4.74 -10.57
CA ARG A 75 1.91 -5.84 -11.08
C ARG A 75 1.97 -5.81 -12.60
N HIS A 76 3.16 -5.94 -13.14
CA HIS A 76 3.35 -6.10 -14.59
C HIS A 76 2.82 -7.44 -15.08
N ASN A 77 2.21 -7.45 -16.26
CA ASN A 77 1.90 -8.67 -16.97
C ASN A 77 3.22 -9.33 -17.43
N THR A 78 3.49 -10.51 -16.90
CA THR A 78 4.79 -11.19 -16.98
C THR A 78 5.22 -11.68 -18.37
N HIS A 79 4.43 -11.50 -19.44
CA HIS A 79 4.79 -11.98 -20.77
C HIS A 79 6.06 -11.35 -21.36
N HIS A 80 6.34 -10.08 -21.06
CA HIS A 80 7.55 -9.39 -21.51
C HIS A 80 8.67 -9.37 -20.46
N SER A 81 8.35 -9.65 -19.21
CA SER A 81 9.28 -9.58 -18.07
C SER A 81 10.11 -10.84 -17.86
N ALA A 82 9.67 -11.97 -18.41
CA ALA A 82 10.38 -13.26 -18.24
C ALA A 82 11.80 -13.25 -18.84
N LYS A 83 12.07 -12.36 -19.81
CA LYS A 83 13.39 -12.20 -20.44
C LYS A 83 14.30 -11.19 -19.73
N LYS A 84 13.77 -10.37 -18.82
CA LYS A 84 14.54 -9.35 -18.06
C LYS A 84 14.46 -9.64 -16.59
N THR A 85 15.42 -10.39 -16.07
CA THR A 85 15.56 -10.75 -14.64
C THR A 85 15.85 -9.55 -13.75
N SER A 86 16.36 -8.44 -14.31
CA SER A 86 16.66 -7.18 -13.60
C SER A 86 15.48 -6.22 -13.48
N GLY A 87 14.31 -6.53 -14.06
CA GLY A 87 13.13 -5.65 -14.04
C GLY A 87 12.35 -5.76 -12.73
N SER A 88 11.77 -4.65 -12.29
CA SER A 88 10.82 -4.65 -11.18
C SER A 88 9.59 -5.50 -11.49
N LEU A 89 9.11 -6.27 -10.52
CA LEU A 89 7.88 -7.07 -10.62
C LEU A 89 6.63 -6.21 -10.79
N TYR A 90 6.69 -4.96 -10.42
CA TYR A 90 5.58 -4.01 -10.44
C TYR A 90 6.02 -2.63 -10.91
N SER A 91 5.10 -1.88 -11.49
CA SER A 91 5.23 -0.45 -11.74
C SER A 91 4.68 0.35 -10.58
N THR A 92 5.27 1.51 -10.33
CA THR A 92 4.79 2.45 -9.32
C THR A 92 4.34 3.73 -10.00
N GLN A 93 3.10 4.11 -9.77
CA GLN A 93 2.54 5.39 -10.22
C GLN A 93 2.29 6.27 -9.00
N SER A 94 2.97 7.41 -8.93
CA SER A 94 2.82 8.34 -7.82
C SER A 94 1.71 9.34 -8.10
N ILE A 95 0.77 9.46 -7.15
CA ILE A 95 -0.37 10.37 -7.21
C ILE A 95 -0.27 11.35 -6.04
N LYS A 96 -0.06 12.63 -6.36
CA LYS A 96 0.09 13.69 -5.36
C LYS A 96 -1.25 14.07 -4.75
N ARG A 97 -1.30 14.08 -3.41
CA ARG A 97 -2.20 14.81 -2.50
C ARG A 97 -3.72 14.55 -2.50
N GLU A 98 -4.37 13.93 -3.50
CA GLU A 98 -5.82 13.91 -3.53
C GLU A 98 -6.41 12.50 -3.36
N VAL A 99 -7.10 12.29 -2.24
CA VAL A 99 -7.87 11.06 -1.98
C VAL A 99 -8.92 10.85 -3.09
N ASN A 100 -9.63 11.91 -3.47
CA ASN A 100 -10.66 11.84 -4.51
C ASN A 100 -10.09 11.44 -5.86
N ARG A 101 -8.91 11.95 -6.20
CA ARG A 101 -8.21 11.57 -7.44
C ARG A 101 -7.78 10.11 -7.42
N MET A 102 -7.25 9.64 -6.27
CA MET A 102 -6.89 8.23 -6.10
C MET A 102 -8.14 7.33 -6.17
N ALA A 103 -9.26 7.74 -5.56
CA ALA A 103 -10.52 7.00 -5.62
C ALA A 103 -11.00 6.85 -7.07
N LYS A 104 -11.05 7.93 -7.85
CA LYS A 104 -11.41 7.89 -9.28
C LYS A 104 -10.50 6.98 -10.09
N VAL A 105 -9.18 6.98 -9.82
CA VAL A 105 -8.23 6.07 -10.48
C VAL A 105 -8.56 4.62 -10.16
N ILE A 106 -8.84 4.29 -8.88
CA ILE A 106 -9.19 2.93 -8.46
C ILE A 106 -10.51 2.48 -9.10
N GLU A 107 -11.50 3.35 -9.17
CA GLU A 107 -12.79 3.07 -9.81
C GLU A 107 -12.67 2.80 -11.31
N SER A 108 -11.82 3.55 -12.00
CA SER A 108 -11.59 3.39 -13.44
C SER A 108 -10.76 2.15 -13.81
N MET A 109 -10.13 1.48 -12.83
CA MET A 109 -9.30 0.30 -13.08
C MET A 109 -10.11 -0.89 -13.57
N LYS A 110 -9.76 -1.41 -14.76
CA LYS A 110 -10.37 -2.61 -15.34
C LYS A 110 -9.72 -3.89 -14.82
N GLY A 111 -10.52 -4.93 -14.61
CA GLY A 111 -10.03 -6.27 -14.29
C GLY A 111 -9.68 -6.53 -12.82
N ILE A 112 -10.11 -5.66 -11.91
CA ILE A 112 -10.03 -5.84 -10.46
C ILE A 112 -11.42 -6.19 -9.95
N SER A 113 -11.53 -7.17 -9.03
CA SER A 113 -12.80 -7.52 -8.40
C SER A 113 -13.32 -6.38 -7.52
N ASP A 114 -14.65 -6.24 -7.41
CA ASP A 114 -15.26 -5.17 -6.62
C ASP A 114 -14.92 -5.27 -5.13
N ALA A 115 -14.78 -6.49 -4.60
CA ALA A 115 -14.31 -6.70 -3.23
C ALA A 115 -12.90 -6.09 -3.02
N LYS A 116 -11.98 -6.32 -3.97
CA LYS A 116 -10.63 -5.78 -3.89
C LYS A 116 -10.60 -4.25 -4.09
N ARG A 117 -11.50 -3.73 -4.92
CA ARG A 117 -11.69 -2.28 -5.11
C ARG A 117 -12.13 -1.60 -3.82
N LYS A 118 -13.10 -2.17 -3.09
CA LYS A 118 -13.53 -1.68 -1.77
C LYS A 118 -12.38 -1.64 -0.77
N LEU A 119 -11.60 -2.72 -0.67
CA LEU A 119 -10.43 -2.78 0.22
C LEU A 119 -9.35 -1.72 -0.13
N LEU A 120 -9.13 -1.46 -1.43
CA LEU A 120 -8.21 -0.41 -1.86
C LEU A 120 -8.69 0.98 -1.44
N LEU A 121 -9.98 1.28 -1.61
CA LEU A 121 -10.57 2.55 -1.18
C LEU A 121 -10.46 2.73 0.34
N GLU A 122 -10.82 1.71 1.12
CA GLU A 122 -10.63 1.73 2.59
C GLU A 122 -9.18 2.00 2.98
N ARG A 123 -8.22 1.37 2.30
CA ARG A 123 -6.80 1.59 2.55
C ARG A 123 -6.40 3.04 2.27
N VAL A 124 -6.88 3.65 1.19
CA VAL A 124 -6.62 5.06 0.86
C VAL A 124 -7.11 5.97 1.99
N TYR A 125 -8.35 5.78 2.45
CA TYR A 125 -8.92 6.58 3.54
C TYR A 125 -8.15 6.42 4.86
N LYS A 126 -7.79 5.18 5.22
CA LYS A 126 -6.99 4.90 6.44
C LYS A 126 -5.61 5.55 6.38
N LEU A 127 -4.93 5.44 5.24
CA LEU A 127 -3.62 6.07 5.05
C LEU A 127 -3.70 7.60 5.07
N HIS A 128 -4.75 8.18 4.49
CA HIS A 128 -4.97 9.62 4.52
C HIS A 128 -5.27 10.13 5.93
N SER A 129 -6.13 9.45 6.69
CA SER A 129 -6.44 9.81 8.08
C SER A 129 -5.19 9.72 8.98
N GLY A 130 -4.42 8.64 8.85
CA GLY A 130 -3.15 8.49 9.56
C GLY A 130 -2.15 9.58 9.21
N ASN A 131 -2.11 10.03 7.95
CA ASN A 131 -1.26 11.12 7.51
C ASN A 131 -1.65 12.48 8.13
N LYS A 132 -2.95 12.79 8.21
CA LYS A 132 -3.44 14.01 8.87
C LYS A 132 -3.04 14.07 10.34
N LEU A 133 -3.18 12.95 11.06
CA LEU A 133 -2.78 12.85 12.48
C LEU A 133 -1.28 13.06 12.67
N HIS A 134 -0.47 12.48 11.77
CA HIS A 134 0.99 12.65 11.82
C HIS A 134 1.42 14.08 11.55
N GLN A 135 0.77 14.78 10.61
CA GLN A 135 1.03 16.18 10.31
C GLN A 135 0.71 17.09 11.51
N LYS A 136 -0.40 16.83 12.21
CA LYS A 136 -0.77 17.58 13.42
C LYS A 136 0.28 17.44 14.54
N LYS A 137 0.84 16.24 14.72
CA LYS A 137 1.88 15.99 15.74
C LYS A 137 3.22 16.66 15.43
N ASN A 138 3.53 16.88 14.16
CA ASN A 138 4.81 17.44 13.71
C ASN A 138 4.77 18.95 13.45
N VAL A 139 3.70 19.65 13.84
CA VAL A 139 3.66 21.12 13.80
C VAL A 139 4.55 21.64 14.93
N PRO A 140 5.66 22.37 14.64
CA PRO A 140 6.51 22.91 15.69
C PRO A 140 5.70 23.86 16.56
N ALA A 141 5.90 23.77 17.88
CA ALA A 141 5.18 24.56 18.88
C ALA A 141 5.21 26.09 18.63
N ALA A 142 6.24 26.57 17.92
CA ALA A 142 6.39 27.99 17.53
C ALA A 142 5.29 28.48 16.57
N ILE A 143 4.60 27.59 15.86
CA ILE A 143 3.56 27.94 14.86
C ILE A 143 2.17 27.88 15.50
N ILE A 144 2.03 27.34 16.72
CA ILE A 144 0.75 27.28 17.42
C ILE A 144 0.45 28.67 18.04
N PRO A 145 -0.66 29.33 17.65
CA PRO A 145 -1.05 30.60 18.26
C PRO A 145 -1.13 30.48 19.78
N LYS A 146 -0.69 31.49 20.51
CA LYS A 146 -0.66 31.51 21.99
C LYS A 146 -2.01 31.16 22.63
N ALA A 147 -3.12 31.47 21.98
CA ALA A 147 -4.48 31.14 22.44
C ALA A 147 -4.77 29.62 22.49
N GLN A 148 -4.11 28.79 21.66
CA GLN A 148 -4.30 27.33 21.64
C GLN A 148 -3.35 26.57 22.59
N ARG A 149 -2.28 27.24 23.08
CA ARG A 149 -1.34 26.61 24.02
C ARG A 149 -1.95 26.40 25.40
N LYS A 150 -2.83 27.31 25.85
CA LYS A 150 -3.50 27.20 27.16
C LYS A 150 -4.40 25.98 27.34
N ASN A 151 -4.94 25.43 26.24
CA ASN A 151 -5.83 24.27 26.29
C ASN A 151 -5.10 22.91 26.21
N MET A 152 -3.76 22.92 26.15
CA MET A 152 -2.94 21.70 26.12
C MET A 152 -2.21 21.43 27.43
N GLU A 153 -2.25 22.38 28.38
CA GLU A 153 -1.60 22.28 29.69
C GLU A 153 -2.59 22.09 30.85
N SER A 154 -3.89 21.93 30.53
CA SER A 154 -4.95 21.66 31.52
C SER A 154 -5.44 20.21 31.45
#